data_0d65ff2db131bf77aeffd9dc320b484a
#
_entry.id   0d65ff2db131bf77aeffd9dc320b484a
#
_cell.length_a   1.000
_cell.length_b   1.000
_cell.length_c   1.000
_cell.angle_alpha   90.00
_cell.angle_beta   90.00
_cell.angle_gamma   90.00
#
_symmetry.space_group_name_H-M   'P 1'
#
loop_
_entity.id
_entity.type
_entity.pdbx_description
1 polymer ?
#
loop_
_entity_poly.entity_id
_entity_poly.type
_entity_poly.pdbx_seq_one_letter_code
_entity_poly.pdbx_strand_id
1 'polypeptide(L)'
;CAYYPMFRRYYRFFAGKAEGSTTARYASGLLTPYDYFYNASGMDDYPPQVALHAQKEERHVAPVCTSVFLVRIARILKTIAAYCGREADIAEYDADIQRVTEALLSHAWDEESGYFGYVRHDDAGNAVGILRTETGENYNRGIDGVTPLIAGIGEKDQVRRMLCHLRSDRELWSPVGLSSVDMSASYYYDNGYWN
;
A
#
# COMPACT_ATOMS: atom_id res chain seq x y z
N CYS A 1 -24.55 -14.14 -5.48
CA CYS A 1 -23.49 -15.13 -5.15
C CYS A 1 -22.84 -15.77 -6.38
N ALA A 2 -23.43 -15.63 -7.58
CA ALA A 2 -22.88 -16.27 -8.79
C ALA A 2 -21.43 -15.87 -9.12
N TYR A 3 -21.03 -14.62 -8.88
CA TYR A 3 -19.69 -14.10 -9.19
C TYR A 3 -18.69 -14.27 -8.03
N TYR A 4 -19.11 -14.68 -6.85
CA TYR A 4 -18.22 -14.84 -5.69
C TYR A 4 -17.00 -15.74 -5.96
N PRO A 5 -17.11 -16.92 -6.61
CA PRO A 5 -15.94 -17.73 -6.90
C PRO A 5 -14.90 -17.05 -7.79
N MET A 6 -15.34 -16.17 -8.71
CA MET A 6 -14.46 -15.39 -9.57
C MET A 6 -13.70 -14.34 -8.76
N PHE A 7 -14.39 -13.59 -7.90
CA PHE A 7 -13.76 -12.60 -7.03
C PHE A 7 -12.78 -13.25 -6.06
N ARG A 8 -13.14 -14.39 -5.47
CA ARG A 8 -12.24 -15.14 -4.60
C ARG A 8 -10.99 -15.64 -5.33
N ARG A 9 -11.12 -16.11 -6.58
CA ARG A 9 -9.97 -16.52 -7.40
C ARG A 9 -9.05 -15.33 -7.71
N TYR A 10 -9.59 -14.18 -8.06
CA TYR A 10 -8.82 -12.95 -8.26
C TYR A 10 -8.11 -12.51 -6.98
N TYR A 11 -8.82 -12.49 -5.86
CA TYR A 11 -8.24 -12.20 -4.56
C TYR A 11 -7.05 -13.10 -4.24
N ARG A 12 -7.20 -14.41 -4.40
CA ARG A 12 -6.12 -15.37 -4.12
C ARG A 12 -4.93 -15.20 -5.05
N PHE A 13 -5.17 -14.85 -6.32
CA PHE A 13 -4.11 -14.49 -7.26
C PHE A 13 -3.36 -13.25 -6.78
N PHE A 14 -4.08 -12.18 -6.49
CA PHE A 14 -3.50 -10.92 -5.99
C PHE A 14 -2.80 -11.09 -4.63
N ALA A 15 -3.31 -11.97 -3.77
CA ALA A 15 -2.72 -12.29 -2.47
C ALA A 15 -1.47 -13.20 -2.54
N GLY A 16 -1.03 -13.61 -3.73
CA GLY A 16 0.11 -14.53 -3.87
C GLY A 16 -0.18 -15.96 -3.40
N LYS A 17 -1.46 -16.39 -3.42
CA LYS A 17 -1.93 -17.68 -2.91
C LYS A 17 -2.43 -18.64 -3.99
N ALA A 18 -2.56 -18.17 -5.23
CA ALA A 18 -3.01 -19.00 -6.35
C ALA A 18 -1.81 -19.52 -7.13
N GLU A 19 -1.98 -20.67 -7.76
CA GLU A 19 -1.02 -21.16 -8.75
C GLU A 19 -0.89 -20.13 -9.89
N GLY A 20 0.33 -19.86 -10.32
CA GLY A 20 0.63 -18.85 -11.33
C GLY A 20 0.59 -17.40 -10.84
N SER A 21 0.32 -17.15 -9.56
CA SER A 21 0.46 -15.82 -9.00
C SER A 21 1.92 -15.36 -9.05
N THR A 22 2.11 -14.13 -9.50
CA THR A 22 3.42 -13.46 -9.55
C THR A 22 3.61 -12.47 -8.41
N THR A 23 2.62 -12.34 -7.52
CA THR A 23 2.74 -11.52 -6.33
C THR A 23 3.72 -12.14 -5.34
N ALA A 24 4.79 -11.43 -5.03
CA ALA A 24 5.72 -11.81 -3.97
C ALA A 24 5.09 -11.51 -2.60
N ARG A 25 5.22 -12.48 -1.68
CA ARG A 25 4.84 -12.34 -0.27
C ARG A 25 6.12 -12.37 0.54
N TYR A 26 6.41 -11.26 1.20
CA TYR A 26 7.60 -11.17 2.02
C TYR A 26 7.42 -11.84 3.39
N ALA A 27 8.53 -12.21 4.02
CA ALA A 27 8.55 -12.75 5.38
C ALA A 27 7.96 -11.73 6.39
N SER A 28 8.12 -10.43 6.11
CA SER A 28 7.50 -9.33 6.89
C SER A 28 5.97 -9.37 6.91
N GLY A 29 5.33 -10.07 5.96
CA GLY A 29 3.87 -10.06 5.79
C GLY A 29 3.36 -9.10 4.71
N LEU A 30 4.19 -8.22 4.19
CA LEU A 30 3.86 -7.30 3.11
C LEU A 30 3.93 -8.00 1.73
N LEU A 31 3.49 -7.29 0.69
CA LEU A 31 3.33 -7.82 -0.65
C LEU A 31 3.90 -6.88 -1.71
N THR A 32 4.46 -7.48 -2.77
CA THR A 32 4.77 -6.79 -4.01
C THR A 32 4.08 -7.50 -5.18
N PRO A 33 3.31 -6.77 -6.01
CA PRO A 33 2.63 -7.36 -7.16
C PRO A 33 3.62 -7.68 -8.29
N TYR A 34 3.17 -8.48 -9.26
CA TYR A 34 3.97 -8.93 -10.40
C TYR A 34 4.40 -7.81 -11.34
N ASP A 35 3.57 -6.80 -11.49
CA ASP A 35 3.85 -5.59 -12.26
C ASP A 35 3.69 -4.39 -11.36
N TYR A 36 4.74 -4.11 -10.66
CA TYR A 36 4.79 -3.07 -9.67
C TYR A 36 4.63 -1.67 -10.27
N PHE A 37 5.27 -1.43 -11.42
CA PHE A 37 5.37 -0.10 -11.96
C PHE A 37 4.13 0.33 -12.74
N TYR A 38 3.63 -0.54 -13.63
CA TYR A 38 2.60 -0.15 -14.58
C TYR A 38 1.17 -0.52 -14.19
N ASN A 39 0.98 -1.67 -13.56
CA ASN A 39 -0.36 -2.25 -13.43
C ASN A 39 -0.87 -2.36 -12.00
N ALA A 40 0.01 -2.27 -11.01
CA ALA A 40 -0.38 -2.58 -9.64
C ALA A 40 -0.74 -1.36 -8.81
N SER A 41 -0.11 -0.22 -9.04
CA SER A 41 -0.35 1.00 -8.26
C SER A 41 -1.46 1.86 -8.85
N GLY A 42 -1.57 1.91 -10.18
CA GLY A 42 -2.40 2.87 -10.89
C GLY A 42 -1.87 4.31 -10.84
N MET A 43 -0.62 4.48 -10.41
CA MET A 43 0.06 5.78 -10.29
C MET A 43 1.39 5.70 -11.07
N ASP A 44 1.31 5.76 -12.40
CA ASP A 44 2.42 5.41 -13.30
C ASP A 44 3.62 6.29 -13.03
N ASP A 45 3.75 7.45 -12.92
CA ASP A 45 4.96 8.24 -12.69
C ASP A 45 5.17 8.63 -11.21
N TYR A 46 4.58 7.90 -10.30
CA TYR A 46 4.70 8.21 -8.88
C TYR A 46 6.18 8.13 -8.43
N PRO A 47 6.72 9.18 -7.77
CA PRO A 47 8.16 9.34 -7.58
C PRO A 47 8.92 8.14 -7.02
N PRO A 48 8.47 7.46 -5.94
CA PRO A 48 9.20 6.29 -5.45
C PRO A 48 9.20 5.13 -6.45
N GLN A 49 8.16 4.99 -7.28
CA GLN A 49 8.09 3.94 -8.29
C GLN A 49 9.05 4.21 -9.45
N VAL A 50 9.13 5.45 -9.90
CA VAL A 50 10.11 5.85 -10.93
C VAL A 50 11.54 5.58 -10.46
N ALA A 51 11.87 5.97 -9.25
CA ALA A 51 13.20 5.75 -8.68
C ALA A 51 13.55 4.27 -8.56
N LEU A 52 12.63 3.44 -8.05
CA LEU A 52 12.83 2.00 -7.92
C LEU A 52 12.99 1.31 -9.28
N HIS A 53 12.19 1.69 -10.27
CA HIS A 53 12.31 1.15 -11.61
C HIS A 53 13.66 1.49 -12.26
N ALA A 54 14.11 2.73 -12.13
CA ALA A 54 15.43 3.16 -12.62
C ALA A 54 16.59 2.38 -11.96
N GLN A 55 16.43 2.01 -10.68
CA GLN A 55 17.42 1.24 -9.91
C GLN A 55 17.26 -0.28 -10.08
N LYS A 56 16.18 -0.76 -10.70
CA LYS A 56 15.80 -2.18 -10.80
C LYS A 56 15.62 -2.87 -9.44
N GLU A 57 15.11 -2.11 -8.46
CA GLU A 57 14.92 -2.53 -7.07
C GLU A 57 13.44 -2.85 -6.74
N GLU A 58 12.55 -2.81 -7.71
CA GLU A 58 11.11 -2.97 -7.54
C GLU A 58 10.71 -4.31 -6.93
N ARG A 59 11.55 -5.33 -7.04
CA ARG A 59 11.29 -6.67 -6.48
C ARG A 59 11.61 -6.78 -4.99
N HIS A 60 12.36 -5.82 -4.46
CA HIS A 60 12.79 -5.80 -3.06
C HIS A 60 12.02 -4.77 -2.23
N VAL A 61 10.95 -4.19 -2.78
CA VAL A 61 10.20 -3.13 -2.10
C VAL A 61 8.70 -3.42 -2.13
N ALA A 62 8.06 -3.33 -0.98
CA ALA A 62 6.60 -3.40 -0.85
C ALA A 62 6.01 -1.98 -0.86
N PRO A 63 5.17 -1.63 -1.86
CA PRO A 63 4.38 -0.42 -1.83
C PRO A 63 3.26 -0.51 -0.80
N VAL A 64 2.82 0.62 -0.29
CA VAL A 64 1.75 0.68 0.73
C VAL A 64 0.42 0.25 0.14
N CYS A 65 0.04 0.81 -1.01
CA CYS A 65 -1.27 0.59 -1.65
C CYS A 65 -1.59 -0.89 -1.89
N THR A 66 -0.61 -1.70 -2.33
CA THR A 66 -0.84 -3.14 -2.60
C THR A 66 -1.33 -3.88 -1.37
N SER A 67 -0.64 -3.69 -0.24
CA SER A 67 -1.01 -4.32 1.03
C SER A 67 -2.33 -3.77 1.57
N VAL A 68 -2.57 -2.48 1.46
CA VAL A 68 -3.83 -1.82 1.85
C VAL A 68 -5.01 -2.33 1.01
N PHE A 69 -4.85 -2.45 -0.29
CA PHE A 69 -5.91 -2.96 -1.17
C PHE A 69 -6.24 -4.41 -0.89
N LEU A 70 -5.24 -5.24 -0.54
CA LEU A 70 -5.53 -6.62 -0.11
C LEU A 70 -6.44 -6.65 1.12
N VAL A 71 -6.12 -5.85 2.15
CA VAL A 71 -6.96 -5.76 3.36
C VAL A 71 -8.37 -5.29 3.01
N ARG A 72 -8.49 -4.26 2.16
CA ARG A 72 -9.78 -3.73 1.74
C ARG A 72 -10.61 -4.76 0.97
N ILE A 73 -10.00 -5.46 0.00
CA ILE A 73 -10.67 -6.51 -0.78
C ILE A 73 -11.07 -7.67 0.14
N ALA A 74 -10.20 -8.09 1.07
CA ALA A 74 -10.50 -9.13 2.04
C ALA A 74 -11.73 -8.79 2.90
N ARG A 75 -11.84 -7.55 3.40
CA ARG A 75 -13.01 -7.08 4.16
C ARG A 75 -14.30 -7.11 3.36
N ILE A 76 -14.24 -6.69 2.09
CA ILE A 76 -15.39 -6.75 1.18
C ILE A 76 -15.81 -8.21 0.93
N LEU A 77 -14.83 -9.07 0.62
CA LEU A 77 -15.10 -10.50 0.34
C LEU A 77 -15.61 -11.24 1.58
N LYS A 78 -15.16 -10.87 2.78
CA LYS A 78 -15.71 -11.40 4.03
C LYS A 78 -17.22 -11.12 4.14
N THR A 79 -17.64 -9.88 3.86
CA THR A 79 -19.07 -9.50 3.86
C THR A 79 -19.85 -10.27 2.80
N ILE A 80 -19.31 -10.39 1.57
CA ILE A 80 -19.96 -11.13 0.48
C ILE A 80 -20.02 -12.63 0.80
N ALA A 81 -18.97 -13.20 1.40
CA ALA A 81 -18.91 -14.61 1.79
C ALA A 81 -20.01 -14.94 2.80
N ALA A 82 -20.19 -14.13 3.83
CA ALA A 82 -21.26 -14.28 4.81
C ALA A 82 -22.65 -14.23 4.13
N TYR A 83 -22.88 -13.25 3.24
CA TYR A 83 -24.13 -13.13 2.50
C TYR A 83 -24.39 -14.34 1.57
N CYS A 84 -23.36 -14.96 1.03
CA CYS A 84 -23.46 -16.08 0.11
C CYS A 84 -23.41 -17.48 0.79
N GLY A 85 -23.44 -17.54 2.14
CA GLY A 85 -23.31 -18.83 2.86
C GLY A 85 -21.94 -19.50 2.63
N ARG A 86 -20.87 -18.72 2.59
CA ARG A 86 -19.49 -19.16 2.38
C ARG A 86 -18.62 -18.86 3.60
N GLU A 87 -19.15 -19.08 4.79
CA GLU A 87 -18.50 -18.77 6.06
C GLU A 87 -17.13 -19.46 6.22
N ALA A 88 -16.94 -20.62 5.63
CA ALA A 88 -15.66 -21.33 5.65
C ALA A 88 -14.50 -20.53 5.03
N ASP A 89 -14.79 -19.58 4.11
CA ASP A 89 -13.77 -18.75 3.49
C ASP A 89 -13.37 -17.55 4.37
N ILE A 90 -14.17 -17.18 5.37
CA ILE A 90 -13.98 -16.00 6.21
C ILE A 90 -12.66 -16.06 7.00
N ALA A 91 -12.29 -17.23 7.50
CA ALA A 91 -11.05 -17.41 8.26
C ALA A 91 -9.80 -17.08 7.43
N GLU A 92 -9.81 -17.36 6.11
CA GLU A 92 -8.72 -16.97 5.20
C GLU A 92 -8.59 -15.44 5.11
N TYR A 93 -9.72 -14.74 5.00
CA TYR A 93 -9.73 -13.28 4.92
C TYR A 93 -9.30 -12.63 6.23
N ASP A 94 -9.77 -13.14 7.37
CA ASP A 94 -9.41 -12.63 8.69
C ASP A 94 -7.91 -12.79 8.95
N ALA A 95 -7.33 -13.92 8.62
CA ALA A 95 -5.90 -14.16 8.75
C ALA A 95 -5.06 -13.18 7.90
N ASP A 96 -5.47 -12.91 6.67
CA ASP A 96 -4.77 -11.94 5.82
C ASP A 96 -4.94 -10.49 6.31
N ILE A 97 -6.16 -10.12 6.73
CA ILE A 97 -6.42 -8.78 7.31
C ILE A 97 -5.51 -8.55 8.51
N GLN A 98 -5.46 -9.51 9.44
CA GLN A 98 -4.63 -9.39 10.63
C GLN A 98 -3.16 -9.28 10.25
N ARG A 99 -2.62 -10.26 9.52
CA ARG A 99 -1.21 -10.34 9.15
C ARG A 99 -0.72 -9.07 8.42
N VAL A 100 -1.48 -8.62 7.43
CA VAL A 100 -1.06 -7.46 6.61
C VAL A 100 -1.22 -6.15 7.37
N THR A 101 -2.25 -6.02 8.21
CA THR A 101 -2.42 -4.84 9.07
C THR A 101 -1.27 -4.73 10.07
N GLU A 102 -0.92 -5.82 10.75
CA GLU A 102 0.21 -5.87 11.69
C GLU A 102 1.53 -5.54 10.98
N ALA A 103 1.74 -6.07 9.77
CA ALA A 103 2.94 -5.79 8.98
C ALA A 103 3.06 -4.31 8.58
N LEU A 104 1.97 -3.69 8.14
CA LEU A 104 1.94 -2.25 7.81
C LEU A 104 2.27 -1.41 9.04
N LEU A 105 1.62 -1.67 10.17
CA LEU A 105 1.84 -0.92 11.42
C LEU A 105 3.27 -1.07 11.94
N SER A 106 3.84 -2.27 11.82
CA SER A 106 5.18 -2.57 12.35
C SER A 106 6.33 -2.10 11.47
N HIS A 107 6.14 -2.06 10.15
CA HIS A 107 7.25 -1.86 9.22
C HIS A 107 7.12 -0.62 8.34
N ALA A 108 5.89 -0.15 8.06
CA ALA A 108 5.67 0.91 7.08
C ALA A 108 5.43 2.30 7.70
N TRP A 109 5.02 2.37 8.97
CA TRP A 109 4.79 3.67 9.60
C TRP A 109 6.10 4.43 9.83
N ASP A 110 6.17 5.65 9.30
CA ASP A 110 7.29 6.56 9.51
C ASP A 110 6.90 7.64 10.54
N GLU A 111 7.42 7.48 11.75
CA GLU A 111 7.11 8.38 12.87
C GLU A 111 7.60 9.81 12.60
N GLU A 112 8.66 9.99 11.85
CA GLU A 112 9.20 11.31 11.54
C GLU A 112 8.26 12.09 10.62
N SER A 113 7.89 11.50 9.47
CA SER A 113 7.06 12.19 8.49
C SER A 113 5.56 12.11 8.77
N GLY A 114 5.09 11.10 9.50
CA GLY A 114 3.65 10.86 9.73
C GLY A 114 2.91 10.26 8.54
N TYR A 115 3.64 9.63 7.63
CA TYR A 115 3.14 8.87 6.51
C TYR A 115 3.55 7.41 6.61
N PHE A 116 2.82 6.52 5.93
CA PHE A 116 3.32 5.17 5.68
C PHE A 116 4.31 5.20 4.50
N GLY A 117 5.46 4.57 4.67
CA GLY A 117 6.51 4.48 3.65
C GLY A 117 6.52 3.14 2.94
N TYR A 118 7.13 3.11 1.76
CA TYR A 118 7.47 1.87 1.07
C TYR A 118 8.52 1.11 1.87
N VAL A 119 8.36 -0.20 2.01
CA VAL A 119 9.24 -1.02 2.85
C VAL A 119 10.21 -1.82 2.00
N ARG A 120 11.50 -1.63 2.24
CA ARG A 120 12.59 -2.41 1.62
C ARG A 120 12.74 -3.74 2.33
N HIS A 121 13.12 -4.75 1.55
CA HIS A 121 13.32 -6.12 2.02
C HIS A 121 14.68 -6.65 1.58
N ASP A 122 15.25 -7.53 2.41
CA ASP A 122 16.39 -8.35 2.02
C ASP A 122 15.97 -9.54 1.15
N ASP A 123 16.95 -10.32 0.67
CA ASP A 123 16.69 -11.50 -0.16
C ASP A 123 15.88 -12.59 0.57
N ALA A 124 15.85 -12.58 1.89
CA ALA A 124 15.04 -13.48 2.71
C ALA A 124 13.60 -12.96 2.91
N GLY A 125 13.30 -11.75 2.44
CA GLY A 125 12.00 -11.10 2.58
C GLY A 125 11.76 -10.46 3.94
N ASN A 126 12.79 -10.24 4.73
CA ASN A 126 12.67 -9.48 5.98
C ASN A 126 12.67 -7.98 5.69
N ALA A 127 11.84 -7.22 6.42
CA ALA A 127 11.85 -5.78 6.31
C ALA A 127 13.16 -5.21 6.87
N VAL A 128 13.83 -4.37 6.07
CA VAL A 128 15.11 -3.73 6.45
C VAL A 128 14.98 -2.23 6.67
N GLY A 129 13.83 -1.64 6.36
CA GLY A 129 13.54 -0.23 6.59
C GLY A 129 12.64 0.38 5.54
N ILE A 130 12.35 1.66 5.73
CA ILE A 130 11.52 2.45 4.80
C ILE A 130 12.41 2.98 3.66
N LEU A 131 11.86 3.00 2.46
CA LEU A 131 12.48 3.64 1.30
C LEU A 131 12.58 5.15 1.54
N ARG A 132 13.79 5.68 1.48
CA ARG A 132 14.07 7.10 1.67
C ARG A 132 14.80 7.69 0.46
N THR A 133 14.68 9.00 0.30
CA THR A 133 15.51 9.77 -0.64
C THR A 133 16.97 9.76 -0.18
N GLU A 134 17.87 10.27 -1.03
CA GLU A 134 19.29 10.46 -0.67
C GLU A 134 19.48 11.37 0.55
N THR A 135 18.55 12.28 0.79
CA THR A 135 18.55 13.19 1.94
C THR A 135 17.91 12.60 3.20
N GLY A 136 17.43 11.34 3.13
CA GLY A 136 16.82 10.65 4.26
C GLY A 136 15.32 10.88 4.42
N GLU A 137 14.67 11.65 3.54
CA GLU A 137 13.24 11.90 3.58
C GLU A 137 12.45 10.65 3.17
N ASN A 138 11.30 10.38 3.81
CA ASN A 138 10.38 9.32 3.38
C ASN A 138 9.95 9.57 1.94
N TYR A 139 10.24 8.60 1.05
CA TYR A 139 9.96 8.77 -0.39
C TYR A 139 8.48 8.52 -0.74
N ASN A 140 7.60 8.33 0.24
CA ASN A 140 6.17 8.10 0.06
C ASN A 140 5.29 9.15 0.78
N ARG A 141 5.75 10.39 0.83
CA ARG A 141 4.90 11.51 1.29
C ARG A 141 3.94 11.88 0.16
N GLY A 142 2.73 11.34 0.23
CA GLY A 142 1.71 11.53 -0.79
C GLY A 142 0.44 10.74 -0.48
N ILE A 143 -0.47 10.66 -1.45
CA ILE A 143 -1.75 9.96 -1.29
C ILE A 143 -1.57 8.48 -0.97
N ASP A 144 -0.53 7.83 -1.49
CA ASP A 144 -0.26 6.43 -1.15
C ASP A 144 0.15 6.26 0.32
N GLY A 145 0.93 7.21 0.86
CA GLY A 145 1.31 7.20 2.28
C GLY A 145 0.16 7.40 3.27
N VAL A 146 -1.01 7.87 2.81
CA VAL A 146 -2.24 7.99 3.61
C VAL A 146 -3.34 7.01 3.20
N THR A 147 -3.08 6.18 2.19
CA THR A 147 -4.02 5.13 1.72
C THR A 147 -4.49 4.17 2.82
N PRO A 148 -3.71 3.85 3.89
CA PRO A 148 -4.20 3.03 5.00
C PRO A 148 -5.52 3.50 5.62
N LEU A 149 -5.84 4.79 5.56
CA LEU A 149 -7.12 5.35 6.02
C LEU A 149 -8.34 4.70 5.34
N ILE A 150 -8.27 4.40 4.03
CA ILE A 150 -9.40 3.80 3.30
C ILE A 150 -9.67 2.35 3.68
N ALA A 151 -8.71 1.70 4.31
CA ALA A 151 -8.84 0.36 4.86
C ALA A 151 -9.01 0.38 6.39
N GLY A 152 -9.13 1.55 7.02
CA GLY A 152 -9.24 1.67 8.47
C GLY A 152 -8.04 1.09 9.21
N ILE A 153 -6.84 1.33 8.66
CA ILE A 153 -5.55 0.94 9.24
C ILE A 153 -4.90 2.18 9.83
N GLY A 154 -4.40 2.07 11.05
CA GLY A 154 -3.70 3.12 11.78
C GLY A 154 -4.17 3.24 13.21
N GLU A 155 -3.25 3.48 14.11
CA GLU A 155 -3.52 3.87 15.49
C GLU A 155 -4.12 5.29 15.52
N LYS A 156 -4.79 5.64 16.62
CA LYS A 156 -5.50 6.92 16.74
C LYS A 156 -4.63 8.15 16.39
N ASP A 157 -3.39 8.16 16.83
CA ASP A 157 -2.47 9.26 16.54
C ASP A 157 -1.99 9.26 15.08
N GLN A 158 -1.71 8.08 14.53
CA GLN A 158 -1.36 7.91 13.11
C GLN A 158 -2.49 8.41 12.20
N VAL A 159 -3.73 8.01 12.50
CA VAL A 159 -4.93 8.48 11.77
C VAL A 159 -5.05 10.00 11.86
N ARG A 160 -4.87 10.59 13.05
CA ARG A 160 -4.90 12.04 13.23
C ARG A 160 -3.85 12.74 12.37
N ARG A 161 -2.62 12.26 12.35
CA ARG A 161 -1.52 12.84 11.55
C ARG A 161 -1.80 12.75 10.06
N MET A 162 -2.23 11.58 9.54
CA MET A 162 -2.63 11.44 8.14
C MET A 162 -3.77 12.38 7.74
N LEU A 163 -4.76 12.58 8.62
CA LEU A 163 -5.85 13.53 8.37
C LEU A 163 -5.36 15.00 8.40
N CYS A 164 -4.34 15.32 9.19
CA CYS A 164 -3.71 16.65 9.14
C CYS A 164 -3.03 16.89 7.79
N HIS A 165 -2.26 15.93 7.26
CA HIS A 165 -1.66 16.02 5.93
C HIS A 165 -2.71 16.24 4.83
N LEU A 166 -3.79 15.46 4.85
CA LEU A 166 -4.88 15.58 3.88
C LEU A 166 -5.60 16.94 3.90
N ARG A 167 -5.51 17.68 5.01
CA ARG A 167 -6.19 18.99 5.19
C ARG A 167 -5.23 20.17 5.12
N SER A 168 -3.95 19.92 4.96
CA SER A 168 -2.91 20.94 4.90
C SER A 168 -2.79 21.49 3.48
N ASP A 169 -2.99 22.78 3.32
CA ASP A 169 -2.80 23.51 2.05
C ASP A 169 -1.33 23.64 1.64
N ARG A 170 -0.41 23.25 2.51
CA ARG A 170 1.03 23.17 2.23
C ARG A 170 1.48 21.78 1.82
N GLU A 171 0.64 20.77 2.04
CA GLU A 171 0.99 19.36 1.83
C GLU A 171 0.09 18.73 0.76
N LEU A 172 -1.06 18.15 1.13
CA LEU A 172 -1.89 17.41 0.18
C LEU A 172 -3.12 18.18 -0.34
N TRP A 173 -3.54 19.27 0.30
CA TRP A 173 -4.73 20.00 -0.10
C TRP A 173 -4.39 21.16 -1.04
N SER A 174 -4.37 20.91 -2.34
CA SER A 174 -4.15 21.94 -3.35
C SER A 174 -5.44 22.73 -3.67
N PRO A 175 -5.35 23.91 -4.32
CA PRO A 175 -6.53 24.68 -4.72
C PRO A 175 -7.51 23.97 -5.66
N VAL A 176 -7.07 22.90 -6.31
CA VAL A 176 -7.86 22.12 -7.29
C VAL A 176 -8.25 20.72 -6.80
N GLY A 177 -7.83 20.34 -5.60
CA GLY A 177 -8.11 19.03 -4.99
C GLY A 177 -6.90 18.44 -4.28
N LEU A 178 -6.90 17.14 -4.07
CA LEU A 178 -5.76 16.47 -3.44
C LEU A 178 -4.60 16.34 -4.42
N SER A 179 -3.43 16.81 -4.01
CA SER A 179 -2.17 16.52 -4.69
C SER A 179 -1.79 15.05 -4.48
N SER A 180 -1.25 14.40 -5.50
CA SER A 180 -0.78 13.01 -5.40
C SER A 180 0.48 12.90 -4.56
N VAL A 181 1.33 13.91 -4.61
CA VAL A 181 2.56 14.06 -3.82
C VAL A 181 2.41 15.24 -2.88
N ASP A 182 2.92 15.14 -1.67
CA ASP A 182 3.01 16.23 -0.71
C ASP A 182 3.81 17.41 -1.31
N MET A 183 3.15 18.56 -1.46
CA MET A 183 3.73 19.75 -2.08
C MET A 183 4.93 20.32 -1.31
N SER A 184 5.15 19.90 -0.08
CA SER A 184 6.32 20.27 0.72
C SER A 184 7.46 19.25 0.64
N ALA A 185 7.26 18.12 -0.05
CA ALA A 185 8.31 17.11 -0.22
C ALA A 185 9.42 17.61 -1.16
N SER A 186 10.67 17.26 -0.86
CA SER A 186 11.82 17.71 -1.67
C SER A 186 11.79 17.22 -3.12
N TYR A 187 11.03 16.16 -3.38
CA TYR A 187 10.84 15.56 -4.70
C TYR A 187 9.50 15.92 -5.35
N TYR A 188 8.75 16.87 -4.79
CA TYR A 188 7.55 17.41 -5.43
C TYR A 188 7.93 18.15 -6.72
N TYR A 189 7.14 17.91 -7.77
CA TYR A 189 7.34 18.54 -9.06
C TYR A 189 6.00 18.90 -9.69
N ASP A 190 5.69 20.18 -9.79
CA ASP A 190 4.38 20.72 -10.17
C ASP A 190 3.98 20.51 -11.64
N ASN A 191 4.88 20.02 -12.49
CA ASN A 191 4.63 19.66 -13.87
C ASN A 191 4.64 18.12 -14.10
N GLY A 192 4.65 17.34 -13.06
CA GLY A 192 4.60 15.88 -13.14
C GLY A 192 3.21 15.36 -13.49
N TYR A 193 3.17 14.13 -13.99
CA TYR A 193 1.90 13.48 -14.36
C TYR A 193 1.04 13.16 -13.13
N TRP A 194 1.66 12.87 -12.00
CA TRP A 194 1.03 12.50 -10.73
C TRP A 194 1.38 13.43 -9.56
N ASN A 195 1.48 14.70 -9.81
CA ASN A 195 1.71 15.71 -8.75
C ASN A 195 0.43 16.43 -8.36
#